data_ec4001b71424caf19327ed003ec4d87a
#
_entry.id   ec4001b71424caf19327ed003ec4d87a
#
_cell.length_a   1.000
_cell.length_b   1.000
_cell.length_c   1.000
_cell.angle_alpha   90.00
_cell.angle_beta   90.00
_cell.angle_gamma   90.00
#
_symmetry.space_group_name_H-M   'P 1'
#
loop_
_entity.id
_entity.type
_entity.pdbx_description
1 polymer ?
#
loop_
_entity_poly.entity_id
_entity_poly.type
_entity_poly.pdbx_seq_one_letter_code
_entity_poly.pdbx_strand_id
1 'polypeptide(L)'
;MKIVVLNGSPKGEYSITLQYTNFLQKKFIEHEFQIIHISQKIKKIEKDAVLFNQIIENIKNSNVVLWSFGLWVLAVPAQYMRFIELIRERKAEFAFNNKYTAVISTSIHFYDHTAHNYMRAVCEDLDMQFIESMSFDMLDFMKENKRADLIYFFENIIRTVEKKATQTKLYTPLKFND
;
A
#
# COMPACT_ATOMS: atom_id res chain seq x y z
N MET A 1 14.60 -7.97 -3.30
CA MET A 1 14.16 -6.92 -2.34
C MET A 1 13.03 -7.42 -1.46
N LYS A 2 12.81 -6.77 -0.32
CA LYS A 2 11.71 -7.09 0.59
C LYS A 2 10.55 -6.11 0.39
N ILE A 3 9.36 -6.64 0.12
CA ILE A 3 8.12 -5.91 -0.12
C ILE A 3 7.14 -6.24 1.01
N VAL A 4 6.70 -5.23 1.73
CA VAL A 4 5.59 -5.36 2.69
C VAL A 4 4.29 -4.95 1.99
N VAL A 5 3.34 -5.86 1.93
CA VAL A 5 1.99 -5.62 1.40
C VAL A 5 1.05 -5.34 2.57
N LEU A 6 0.57 -4.12 2.68
CA LEU A 6 -0.44 -3.75 3.66
C LEU A 6 -1.83 -3.99 3.06
N ASN A 7 -2.46 -5.11 3.44
CA ASN A 7 -3.78 -5.46 2.94
C ASN A 7 -4.87 -4.71 3.71
N GLY A 8 -5.46 -3.72 3.06
CA GLY A 8 -6.55 -2.88 3.55
C GLY A 8 -7.95 -3.46 3.32
N SER A 9 -8.07 -4.67 2.81
CA SER A 9 -9.36 -5.31 2.63
C SER A 9 -9.86 -5.95 3.93
N PRO A 10 -11.10 -5.67 4.38
CA PRO A 10 -11.70 -6.37 5.52
C PRO A 10 -11.96 -7.86 5.24
N LYS A 11 -11.96 -8.29 3.98
CA LYS A 11 -12.11 -9.69 3.59
C LYS A 11 -10.84 -10.53 3.79
N GLY A 12 -9.72 -9.92 4.21
CA GLY A 12 -8.47 -10.61 4.44
C GLY A 12 -7.98 -11.37 3.20
N GLU A 13 -7.77 -12.67 3.32
CA GLU A 13 -7.28 -13.54 2.23
C GLU A 13 -8.26 -13.70 1.06
N TYR A 14 -9.55 -13.47 1.30
CA TYR A 14 -10.60 -13.50 0.25
C TYR A 14 -10.70 -12.19 -0.54
N SER A 15 -9.78 -11.26 -0.34
CA SER A 15 -9.75 -10.01 -1.08
C SER A 15 -9.42 -10.23 -2.55
N ILE A 16 -10.22 -9.66 -3.44
CA ILE A 16 -9.92 -9.65 -4.88
C ILE A 16 -8.61 -8.90 -5.12
N THR A 17 -8.41 -7.75 -4.47
CA THR A 17 -7.15 -6.98 -4.59
C THR A 17 -5.94 -7.80 -4.18
N LEU A 18 -6.08 -8.68 -3.18
CA LEU A 18 -4.99 -9.55 -2.75
C LEU A 18 -4.60 -10.59 -3.82
N GLN A 19 -5.53 -10.99 -4.70
CA GLN A 19 -5.21 -11.92 -5.79
C GLN A 19 -4.18 -11.32 -6.75
N TYR A 20 -4.24 -10.00 -6.98
CA TYR A 20 -3.25 -9.29 -7.80
C TYR A 20 -1.86 -9.35 -7.14
N THR A 21 -1.77 -9.11 -5.83
CA THR A 21 -0.50 -9.20 -5.10
C THR A 21 0.02 -10.63 -4.99
N ASN A 22 -0.86 -11.62 -4.81
CA ASN A 22 -0.48 -13.03 -4.83
C ASN A 22 0.05 -13.47 -6.20
N PHE A 23 -0.51 -12.93 -7.28
CA PHE A 23 0.00 -13.17 -8.63
C PHE A 23 1.42 -12.59 -8.80
N LEU A 24 1.66 -11.37 -8.33
CA LEU A 24 3.00 -10.78 -8.34
C LEU A 24 3.99 -11.61 -7.53
N GLN A 25 3.63 -12.06 -6.34
CA GLN A 25 4.48 -12.93 -5.52
C GLN A 25 4.88 -14.23 -6.23
N LYS A 26 3.94 -14.83 -6.97
CA LYS A 26 4.22 -16.05 -7.75
C LYS A 26 5.06 -15.78 -9.00
N LYS A 27 4.92 -14.61 -9.60
CA LYS A 27 5.62 -14.23 -10.82
C LYS A 27 7.06 -13.78 -10.55
N PHE A 28 7.29 -13.09 -9.44
CA PHE A 28 8.57 -12.48 -9.05
C PHE A 28 9.14 -13.17 -7.81
N ILE A 29 9.45 -14.46 -7.96
CA ILE A 29 9.89 -15.34 -6.86
C ILE A 29 11.23 -14.95 -6.23
N GLU A 30 12.02 -14.13 -6.92
CA GLU A 30 13.29 -13.57 -6.44
C GLU A 30 13.11 -12.45 -5.42
N HIS A 31 11.87 -11.99 -5.20
CA HIS A 31 11.54 -10.97 -4.22
C HIS A 31 10.75 -11.55 -3.05
N GLU A 32 11.04 -11.05 -1.85
CA GLU A 32 10.35 -11.46 -0.63
C GLU A 32 9.08 -10.61 -0.43
N PHE A 33 7.91 -11.24 -0.45
CA PHE A 33 6.63 -10.60 -0.16
C PHE A 33 6.14 -10.99 1.25
N GLN A 34 5.88 -9.98 2.07
CA GLN A 34 5.26 -10.16 3.38
C GLN A 34 3.90 -9.47 3.40
N ILE A 35 2.82 -10.26 3.46
CA ILE A 35 1.45 -9.75 3.48
C ILE A 35 0.99 -9.56 4.93
N ILE A 36 0.51 -8.35 5.23
CA ILE A 36 -0.01 -7.97 6.55
C ILE A 36 -1.46 -7.52 6.41
N HIS A 37 -2.39 -8.26 7.04
CA HIS A 37 -3.81 -7.96 7.01
C HIS A 37 -4.16 -6.85 8.01
N ILE A 38 -4.22 -5.62 7.54
CA ILE A 38 -4.46 -4.44 8.37
C ILE A 38 -5.95 -4.33 8.73
N SER A 39 -6.82 -4.16 7.73
CA SER A 39 -8.24 -3.87 7.98
C SER A 39 -8.95 -4.99 8.73
N GLN A 40 -8.63 -6.25 8.43
CA GLN A 40 -9.22 -7.40 9.12
C GLN A 40 -8.84 -7.43 10.61
N LYS A 41 -7.63 -6.97 10.95
CA LYS A 41 -7.07 -7.05 12.30
C LYS A 41 -7.04 -5.70 13.04
N ILE A 42 -7.64 -4.65 12.48
CA ILE A 42 -7.50 -3.28 13.01
C ILE A 42 -7.84 -3.15 14.49
N LYS A 43 -8.94 -3.77 14.96
CA LYS A 43 -9.33 -3.72 16.37
C LYS A 43 -8.28 -4.37 17.30
N LYS A 44 -7.59 -5.41 16.82
CA LYS A 44 -6.50 -6.03 17.56
C LYS A 44 -5.25 -5.17 17.52
N ILE A 45 -4.88 -4.65 16.34
CA ILE A 45 -3.73 -3.75 16.15
C ILE A 45 -3.85 -2.51 17.05
N GLU A 46 -5.05 -1.96 17.18
CA GLU A 46 -5.32 -0.80 18.01
C GLU A 46 -5.15 -1.08 19.52
N LYS A 47 -5.46 -2.29 19.97
CA LYS A 47 -5.40 -2.67 21.39
C LYS A 47 -4.06 -3.30 21.81
N ASP A 48 -3.34 -3.87 20.86
CA ASP A 48 -2.13 -4.66 21.08
C ASP A 48 -0.91 -3.90 20.54
N ALA A 49 -0.21 -3.23 21.46
CA ALA A 49 1.00 -2.47 21.12
C ALA A 49 2.13 -3.37 20.58
N VAL A 50 2.21 -4.62 21.04
CA VAL A 50 3.24 -5.56 20.55
C VAL A 50 2.98 -5.91 19.10
N LEU A 51 1.74 -6.22 18.74
CA LEU A 51 1.36 -6.49 17.35
C LEU A 51 1.60 -5.27 16.46
N PHE A 52 1.22 -4.07 16.91
CA PHE A 52 1.49 -2.85 16.17
C PHE A 52 2.98 -2.67 15.91
N ASN A 53 3.80 -2.78 16.96
CA ASN A 53 5.25 -2.61 16.83
C ASN A 53 5.90 -3.66 15.91
N GLN A 54 5.40 -4.91 15.91
CA GLN A 54 5.84 -5.93 14.95
C GLN A 54 5.54 -5.53 13.51
N ILE A 55 4.37 -4.93 13.24
CA ILE A 55 4.02 -4.42 11.92
C ILE A 55 4.97 -3.29 11.52
N ILE A 56 5.21 -2.34 12.41
CA ILE A 56 6.11 -1.20 12.17
C ILE A 56 7.55 -1.68 11.92
N GLU A 57 8.03 -2.66 12.66
CA GLU A 57 9.38 -3.21 12.43
C GLU A 57 9.48 -3.93 11.07
N ASN A 58 8.44 -4.64 10.63
CA ASN A 58 8.40 -5.23 9.29
C ASN A 58 8.47 -4.17 8.19
N ILE A 59 7.74 -3.05 8.35
CA ILE A 59 7.77 -1.92 7.43
C ILE A 59 9.17 -1.28 7.41
N LYS A 60 9.73 -1.01 8.56
CA LYS A 60 11.09 -0.44 8.71
C LYS A 60 12.15 -1.28 8.00
N ASN A 61 12.02 -2.60 8.04
CA ASN A 61 12.96 -3.56 7.44
C ASN A 61 12.64 -3.89 5.96
N SER A 62 11.66 -3.21 5.35
CA SER A 62 11.32 -3.38 3.94
C SER A 62 12.02 -2.38 3.02
N ASN A 63 12.06 -2.68 1.72
CA ASN A 63 12.47 -1.74 0.68
C ASN A 63 11.26 -1.01 0.10
N VAL A 64 10.14 -1.73 -0.03
CA VAL A 64 8.91 -1.26 -0.64
C VAL A 64 7.73 -1.54 0.27
N VAL A 65 6.83 -0.56 0.39
CA VAL A 65 5.52 -0.73 1.01
C VAL A 65 4.46 -0.64 -0.08
N LEU A 66 3.73 -1.71 -0.28
CA LEU A 66 2.64 -1.79 -1.25
C LEU A 66 1.30 -1.71 -0.51
N TRP A 67 0.57 -0.62 -0.71
CA TRP A 67 -0.76 -0.42 -0.15
C TRP A 67 -1.79 -1.09 -1.06
N SER A 68 -2.52 -2.08 -0.55
CA SER A 68 -3.44 -2.92 -1.32
C SER A 68 -4.84 -2.91 -0.70
N PHE A 69 -5.86 -2.41 -1.40
CA PHE A 69 -7.23 -2.31 -0.85
C PHE A 69 -8.31 -2.35 -1.93
N GLY A 70 -9.50 -2.80 -1.52
CA GLY A 70 -10.71 -2.65 -2.32
C GLY A 70 -11.33 -1.29 -2.08
N LEU A 71 -11.73 -0.61 -3.14
CA LEU A 71 -12.42 0.66 -3.12
C LEU A 71 -13.90 0.45 -3.40
N TRP A 72 -14.77 0.98 -2.53
CA TRP A 72 -16.21 0.90 -2.75
C TRP A 72 -16.75 2.17 -3.40
N VAL A 73 -16.52 3.31 -2.76
CA VAL A 73 -16.94 4.63 -3.26
C VAL A 73 -15.95 5.67 -2.70
N LEU A 74 -15.27 6.38 -3.57
CA LEU A 74 -14.46 7.57 -3.29
C LEU A 74 -13.28 7.37 -2.34
N ALA A 75 -13.42 6.59 -1.27
CA ALA A 75 -12.51 6.59 -0.14
C ALA A 75 -11.90 5.22 0.14
N VAL A 76 -10.74 5.24 0.76
CA VAL A 76 -10.09 4.05 1.36
C VAL A 76 -10.97 3.48 2.48
N PRO A 77 -10.94 2.18 2.74
CA PRO A 77 -11.71 1.60 3.84
C PRO A 77 -11.39 2.26 5.18
N ALA A 78 -12.43 2.54 5.99
CA ALA A 78 -12.29 3.22 7.28
C ALA A 78 -11.29 2.53 8.23
N GLN A 79 -11.26 1.20 8.23
CA GLN A 79 -10.29 0.42 9.01
C GLN A 79 -8.85 0.70 8.57
N TYR A 80 -8.65 0.99 7.29
CA TYR A 80 -7.34 1.31 6.77
C TYR A 80 -6.93 2.74 7.12
N MET A 81 -7.88 3.69 7.06
CA MET A 81 -7.69 5.04 7.58
C MET A 81 -7.31 5.03 9.06
N ARG A 82 -7.99 4.18 9.87
CA ARG A 82 -7.65 4.04 11.29
C ARG A 82 -6.21 3.57 11.52
N PHE A 83 -5.69 2.69 10.70
CA PHE A 83 -4.28 2.30 10.78
C PHE A 83 -3.34 3.48 10.47
N ILE A 84 -3.68 4.31 9.46
CA ILE A 84 -2.91 5.52 9.13
C ILE A 84 -2.90 6.51 10.30
N GLU A 85 -4.03 6.70 10.98
CA GLU A 85 -4.11 7.52 12.20
C GLU A 85 -3.21 6.97 13.30
N LEU A 86 -3.24 5.63 13.54
CA LEU A 86 -2.40 4.98 14.55
C LEU A 86 -0.91 5.16 14.30
N ILE A 87 -0.46 5.27 13.06
CA ILE A 87 0.94 5.57 12.73
C ILE A 87 1.35 6.89 13.38
N ARG A 88 0.53 7.94 13.25
CA ARG A 88 0.78 9.27 13.83
C ARG A 88 0.60 9.29 15.35
N GLU A 89 -0.51 8.75 15.85
CA GLU A 89 -0.81 8.69 17.28
C GLU A 89 0.32 8.01 18.08
N ARG A 90 0.99 7.03 17.47
CA ARG A 90 2.07 6.26 18.08
C ARG A 90 3.47 6.69 17.66
N LYS A 91 3.57 7.79 16.92
CA LYS A 91 4.85 8.37 16.45
C LYS A 91 5.71 7.35 15.68
N ALA A 92 5.06 6.58 14.79
CA ALA A 92 5.68 5.49 14.05
C ALA A 92 6.06 5.86 12.61
N GLU A 93 5.97 7.15 12.24
CA GLU A 93 6.27 7.69 10.90
C GLU A 93 7.68 7.34 10.43
N PHE A 94 8.62 7.28 11.37
CA PHE A 94 10.04 6.98 11.11
C PHE A 94 10.26 5.67 10.34
N ALA A 95 9.34 4.70 10.46
CA ALA A 95 9.46 3.42 9.78
C ALA A 95 9.19 3.50 8.27
N PHE A 96 8.50 4.55 7.84
CA PHE A 96 8.10 4.79 6.45
C PHE A 96 9.08 5.70 5.71
N ASN A 97 9.87 6.47 6.44
CA ASN A 97 10.79 7.46 5.88
C ASN A 97 11.70 6.85 4.81
N ASN A 98 11.74 7.49 3.63
CA ASN A 98 12.50 7.08 2.46
C ASN A 98 12.17 5.69 1.89
N LYS A 99 11.07 5.03 2.32
CA LYS A 99 10.62 3.79 1.70
C LYS A 99 9.97 4.09 0.34
N TYR A 100 10.25 3.25 -0.64
CA TYR A 100 9.48 3.28 -1.88
C TYR A 100 8.06 2.76 -1.64
N THR A 101 7.11 3.34 -2.35
CA THR A 101 5.71 2.96 -2.14
C THR A 101 4.89 3.06 -3.41
N ALA A 102 3.90 2.20 -3.51
CA ALA A 102 2.92 2.18 -4.58
C ALA A 102 1.55 1.74 -4.02
N VAL A 103 0.51 1.99 -4.79
CA VAL A 103 -0.87 1.64 -4.44
C VAL A 103 -1.48 0.72 -5.47
N ILE A 104 -2.11 -0.37 -5.04
CA ILE A 104 -2.99 -1.20 -5.86
C ILE A 104 -4.40 -1.17 -5.26
N SER A 105 -5.39 -0.82 -6.06
CA SER A 105 -6.79 -0.94 -5.68
C SER A 105 -7.61 -1.77 -6.66
N THR A 106 -8.74 -2.27 -6.21
CA THR A 106 -9.80 -2.81 -7.07
C THR A 106 -11.10 -2.09 -6.79
N SER A 107 -11.84 -1.74 -7.83
CA SER A 107 -13.08 -0.97 -7.74
C SER A 107 -14.03 -1.31 -8.89
N ILE A 108 -15.11 -0.56 -8.98
CA ILE A 108 -15.96 -0.47 -10.16
C ILE A 108 -15.66 0.80 -10.99
N HIS A 109 -14.45 1.37 -10.82
CA HIS A 109 -13.99 2.60 -11.46
C HIS A 109 -14.87 3.83 -11.20
N PHE A 110 -15.27 4.02 -9.95
CA PHE A 110 -16.04 5.18 -9.53
C PHE A 110 -15.20 6.08 -8.63
N TYR A 111 -14.63 7.14 -9.21
CA TYR A 111 -13.78 8.14 -8.53
C TYR A 111 -12.54 7.55 -7.83
N ASP A 112 -11.91 6.55 -8.40
CA ASP A 112 -10.71 5.89 -7.86
C ASP A 112 -9.57 6.87 -7.58
N HIS A 113 -9.44 7.90 -8.43
CA HIS A 113 -8.42 8.94 -8.30
C HIS A 113 -8.51 9.67 -6.94
N THR A 114 -9.70 9.80 -6.35
CA THR A 114 -9.85 10.45 -5.04
C THR A 114 -9.12 9.65 -3.95
N ALA A 115 -9.32 8.34 -3.90
CA ALA A 115 -8.63 7.47 -2.95
C ALA A 115 -7.12 7.40 -3.24
N HIS A 116 -6.73 7.38 -4.51
CA HIS A 116 -5.32 7.35 -4.91
C HIS A 116 -4.60 8.65 -4.55
N ASN A 117 -5.24 9.81 -4.76
CA ASN A 117 -4.70 11.10 -4.35
C ASN A 117 -4.55 11.21 -2.83
N TYR A 118 -5.56 10.74 -2.08
CA TYR A 118 -5.47 10.64 -0.62
C TYR A 118 -4.28 9.79 -0.18
N MET A 119 -4.14 8.58 -0.74
CA MET A 119 -3.04 7.69 -0.38
C MET A 119 -1.68 8.27 -0.76
N ARG A 120 -1.58 8.94 -1.91
CA ARG A 120 -0.37 9.64 -2.29
C ARG A 120 0.00 10.73 -1.29
N ALA A 121 -0.96 11.57 -0.90
CA ALA A 121 -0.73 12.61 0.10
C ALA A 121 -0.26 12.01 1.44
N VAL A 122 -0.90 10.94 1.91
CA VAL A 122 -0.49 10.22 3.12
C VAL A 122 0.96 9.69 3.00
N CYS A 123 1.29 9.06 1.88
CA CYS A 123 2.64 8.52 1.65
C CYS A 123 3.69 9.64 1.60
N GLU A 124 3.38 10.76 0.94
CA GLU A 124 4.26 11.92 0.87
C GLU A 124 4.46 12.60 2.25
N ASP A 125 3.42 12.62 3.09
CA ASP A 125 3.49 13.10 4.48
C ASP A 125 4.31 12.18 5.39
N LEU A 126 4.33 10.87 5.09
CA LEU A 126 5.18 9.89 5.76
C LEU A 126 6.62 9.88 5.20
N ASP A 127 6.95 10.85 4.36
CA ASP A 127 8.27 11.01 3.72
C ASP A 127 8.70 9.80 2.87
N MET A 128 7.71 9.14 2.23
CA MET A 128 7.94 8.01 1.33
C MET A 128 8.22 8.47 -0.10
N GLN A 129 8.86 7.61 -0.88
CA GLN A 129 9.10 7.77 -2.31
C GLN A 129 7.92 7.15 -3.08
N PHE A 130 6.88 7.94 -3.34
CA PHE A 130 5.67 7.47 -4.03
C PHE A 130 5.92 7.29 -5.53
N ILE A 131 5.81 6.04 -6.02
CA ILE A 131 6.09 5.71 -7.41
C ILE A 131 4.83 5.92 -8.26
N GLU A 132 3.81 5.12 -8.02
CA GLU A 132 2.57 5.17 -8.78
C GLU A 132 1.41 4.46 -8.07
N SER A 133 0.23 4.61 -8.65
CA SER A 133 -0.98 3.90 -8.21
C SER A 133 -1.67 3.25 -9.40
N MET A 134 -2.26 2.06 -9.19
CA MET A 134 -2.99 1.33 -10.20
C MET A 134 -4.33 0.85 -9.65
N SER A 135 -5.39 1.03 -10.44
CA SER A 135 -6.73 0.53 -10.15
C SER A 135 -7.16 -0.50 -11.18
N PHE A 136 -7.79 -1.57 -10.71
CA PHE A 136 -8.35 -2.62 -11.53
C PHE A 136 -9.86 -2.76 -11.28
N ASP A 137 -10.61 -3.14 -12.30
CA ASP A 137 -11.95 -3.67 -12.12
C ASP A 137 -11.90 -5.07 -11.50
N MET A 138 -12.99 -5.48 -10.83
CA MET A 138 -13.05 -6.78 -10.16
C MET A 138 -12.80 -7.97 -11.10
N LEU A 139 -13.12 -7.84 -12.39
CA LEU A 139 -12.96 -8.89 -13.40
C LEU A 139 -11.70 -8.73 -14.25
N ASP A 140 -10.94 -7.66 -14.08
CA ASP A 140 -9.75 -7.38 -14.88
C ASP A 140 -8.68 -8.48 -14.73
N PHE A 141 -8.61 -9.13 -13.59
CA PHE A 141 -7.67 -10.24 -13.37
C PHE A 141 -7.85 -11.40 -14.36
N MET A 142 -9.04 -11.57 -14.91
CA MET A 142 -9.32 -12.61 -15.93
C MET A 142 -8.74 -12.24 -17.31
N LYS A 143 -8.44 -10.98 -17.56
CA LYS A 143 -7.97 -10.46 -18.85
C LYS A 143 -6.43 -10.51 -18.90
N GLU A 144 -5.89 -11.04 -20.00
CA GLU A 144 -4.44 -11.19 -20.20
C GLU A 144 -3.72 -9.84 -20.25
N ASN A 145 -4.28 -8.88 -21.00
CA ASN A 145 -3.72 -7.53 -21.08
C ASN A 145 -3.65 -6.85 -19.72
N LYS A 146 -4.64 -7.07 -18.83
CA LYS A 146 -4.64 -6.49 -17.49
C LYS A 146 -3.61 -7.14 -16.57
N ARG A 147 -3.35 -8.44 -16.72
CA ARG A 147 -2.22 -9.08 -16.03
C ARG A 147 -0.88 -8.57 -16.56
N ALA A 148 -0.77 -8.26 -17.86
CA ALA A 148 0.42 -7.64 -18.42
C ALA A 148 0.63 -6.22 -17.86
N ASP A 149 -0.44 -5.39 -17.74
CA ASP A 149 -0.38 -4.08 -17.11
C ASP A 149 0.12 -4.18 -15.65
N LEU A 150 -0.35 -5.16 -14.89
CA LEU A 150 0.09 -5.42 -13.51
C LEU A 150 1.58 -5.81 -13.44
N ILE A 151 2.05 -6.63 -14.37
CA ILE A 151 3.47 -7.00 -14.45
C ILE A 151 4.31 -5.75 -14.73
N TYR A 152 3.92 -4.95 -15.72
CA TYR A 152 4.61 -3.70 -16.07
C TYR A 152 4.66 -2.71 -14.90
N PHE A 153 3.56 -2.56 -14.18
CA PHE A 153 3.49 -1.76 -12.95
C PHE A 153 4.56 -2.21 -11.94
N PHE A 154 4.64 -3.52 -11.69
CA PHE A 154 5.60 -4.01 -10.70
C PHE A 154 7.05 -3.94 -11.18
N GLU A 155 7.31 -4.18 -12.46
CA GLU A 155 8.63 -3.98 -13.08
C GLU A 155 9.08 -2.52 -12.99
N ASN A 156 8.15 -1.56 -13.11
CA ASN A 156 8.45 -0.15 -12.90
C ASN A 156 8.87 0.13 -11.45
N ILE A 157 8.22 -0.49 -10.47
CA ILE A 157 8.62 -0.40 -9.06
C ILE A 157 10.05 -0.95 -8.88
N ILE A 158 10.34 -2.15 -9.40
CA ILE A 158 11.66 -2.78 -9.32
C ILE A 158 12.72 -1.83 -9.89
N ARG A 159 12.52 -1.38 -11.13
CA ARG A 159 13.44 -0.48 -11.83
C ARG A 159 13.70 0.82 -11.08
N THR A 160 12.65 1.40 -10.47
CA THR A 160 12.75 2.65 -9.69
C THR A 160 13.58 2.45 -8.44
N VAL A 161 13.37 1.36 -7.73
CA VAL A 161 14.12 1.00 -6.52
C VAL A 161 15.59 0.71 -6.84
N GLU A 162 15.87 -0.07 -7.89
CA GLU A 162 17.23 -0.43 -8.31
C GLU A 162 18.05 0.80 -8.72
N LYS A 163 17.40 1.74 -9.43
CA LYS A 163 18.01 3.02 -9.82
C LYS A 163 18.12 4.00 -8.67
N LYS A 164 17.57 3.72 -7.50
CA LYS A 164 17.46 4.64 -6.36
C LYS A 164 16.88 5.99 -6.78
N ALA A 165 15.90 5.98 -7.68
CA ALA A 165 15.34 7.20 -8.25
C ALA A 165 14.49 7.93 -7.21
N THR A 166 14.81 9.22 -6.98
CA THR A 166 14.03 10.08 -6.10
C THR A 166 12.71 10.46 -6.76
N GLN A 167 11.63 10.46 -6.00
CA GLN A 167 10.31 10.82 -6.47
C GLN A 167 9.95 12.25 -6.04
N THR A 168 9.36 13.01 -6.94
CA THR A 168 8.90 14.38 -6.65
C THR A 168 7.59 14.33 -5.88
N LYS A 169 7.54 15.02 -4.73
CA LYS A 169 6.31 15.19 -3.97
C LYS A 169 5.36 16.13 -4.72
N LEU A 170 4.09 15.76 -4.76
CA LEU A 170 3.02 16.54 -5.42
C LEU A 170 2.29 17.44 -4.44
N TYR A 171 2.16 17.01 -3.19
CA TYR A 171 1.40 17.70 -2.16
C TYR A 171 2.29 18.45 -1.19
N THR A 172 1.80 19.59 -0.73
CA THR A 172 2.46 20.33 0.36
C THR A 172 2.31 19.52 1.65
N PRO A 173 3.39 19.32 2.42
CA PRO A 173 3.31 18.59 3.69
C PRO A 173 2.33 19.23 4.66
N LEU A 174 1.56 18.40 5.36
CA LEU A 174 0.70 18.87 6.44
C LEU A 174 1.58 19.42 7.57
N LYS A 175 1.37 20.68 7.89
CA LYS A 175 1.97 21.29 9.08
C LYS A 175 0.99 21.12 10.23
N PHE A 176 1.34 20.31 11.22
CA PHE A 176 0.61 20.29 12.47
C PHE A 176 1.17 21.42 13.34
N ASN A 177 0.30 22.33 13.74
CA ASN A 177 0.63 23.26 14.83
C ASN A 177 0.42 22.47 16.13
N ASP A 178 1.50 22.20 16.84
CA ASP A 178 1.49 21.62 18.18
C ASP A 178 0.82 22.57 19.17
#